data_12d351bef7793aaacddd1b752385914c
#
_entry.id   12d351bef7793aaacddd1b752385914c
#
_cell.length_a   1.000
_cell.length_b   1.000
_cell.length_c   1.000
_cell.angle_alpha   90.00
_cell.angle_beta   90.00
_cell.angle_gamma   90.00
#
_symmetry.space_group_name_H-M   'P 1'
#
loop_
_entity.id
_entity.type
_entity.pdbx_description
1 polymer ?
#
loop_
_entity_poly.entity_id
_entity_poly.type
_entity_poly.pdbx_seq_one_letter_code
_entity_poly.pdbx_strand_id
1 'polypeptide(L)'
;MNANPKVWSFSDIHIGEKVEWTFFNSSGNKRRIFKNFEDAKVGDIVIGYESNPVKQIVCICKIADKQDGKSIFVEKTENLDVPIEYSVLKSVKELSEMEYLKNPLGSLFKLTSDEFKNVMDLIREDNPSDNSKPVNKAYSKDDFLAEVYMTGAKYDRLLNVLKRKKNIILQGAPGVGKTFAAKRLAYAMMGEKDKERVEFIQFHQNYSYEDFMMGYKPTENGGFEMQYGVFYRFCKKAENNPEKDYFFIIDEINRGNMSKIFGELLLLIEKDYRGTSSKLAYQNLNFSVPENLYIIGMMNTADRSLAMIDYALRRRFSFFDMEPGFDTEGFKEYQEKLASDKFNALIECIKELNNEIADDPSLGKGFCIGHSYFCGLQADECTQELLEGIVEYDILPMLSEYWFDNLTEKVAPWSEKLYGALND
;
A
#
# COMPACT_ATOMS: atom_id res chain seq x y z
N MET A 1 14.03 -5.06 26.23
CA MET A 1 15.27 -4.23 26.14
C MET A 1 14.89 -2.87 25.56
N ASN A 2 15.42 -1.77 26.13
CA ASN A 2 15.04 -0.41 25.75
C ASN A 2 16.20 0.29 25.03
N ALA A 3 15.99 0.69 23.80
CA ALA A 3 16.92 1.46 22.97
C ALA A 3 16.44 2.91 22.81
N ASN A 4 17.39 3.84 22.73
CA ASN A 4 17.10 5.22 22.33
C ASN A 4 17.50 5.41 20.88
N PRO A 5 16.55 5.58 19.93
CA PRO A 5 16.87 5.65 18.51
C PRO A 5 17.81 6.80 18.10
N LYS A 6 17.96 7.81 18.97
CA LYS A 6 18.93 8.90 18.75
C LYS A 6 20.40 8.47 18.99
N VAL A 7 20.59 7.36 19.68
CA VAL A 7 21.91 6.82 20.05
C VAL A 7 22.15 5.48 19.36
N TRP A 8 21.16 4.62 19.37
CA TRP A 8 21.19 3.28 18.81
C TRP A 8 19.78 2.74 18.62
N SER A 9 19.49 2.12 17.48
CA SER A 9 18.17 1.63 17.09
C SER A 9 18.20 0.13 16.78
N PHE A 10 17.15 -0.58 17.15
CA PHE A 10 16.91 -1.95 16.68
C PHE A 10 16.61 -1.99 15.16
N SER A 11 16.13 -0.90 14.59
CA SER A 11 15.86 -0.80 13.16
C SER A 11 17.14 -0.82 12.32
N ASP A 12 18.30 -0.50 12.91
CA ASP A 12 19.61 -0.53 12.23
C ASP A 12 20.24 -1.94 12.20
N ILE A 13 19.61 -2.94 12.85
CA ILE A 13 20.12 -4.31 12.95
C ILE A 13 19.35 -5.22 11.99
N HIS A 14 20.05 -6.04 11.23
CA HIS A 14 19.45 -7.06 10.38
C HIS A 14 19.07 -8.34 11.16
N ILE A 15 18.08 -9.09 10.65
CA ILE A 15 17.72 -10.39 11.24
C ILE A 15 18.93 -11.33 11.14
N GLY A 16 19.25 -12.01 12.24
CA GLY A 16 20.43 -12.87 12.40
C GLY A 16 21.72 -12.13 12.79
N GLU A 17 21.70 -10.81 12.78
CA GLU A 17 22.85 -10.01 13.22
C GLU A 17 22.95 -9.99 14.74
N LYS A 18 24.18 -10.12 15.25
CA LYS A 18 24.51 -10.09 16.68
C LYS A 18 25.13 -8.76 17.06
N VAL A 19 24.59 -8.15 18.11
CA VAL A 19 25.09 -6.88 18.64
C VAL A 19 25.51 -7.05 20.10
N GLU A 20 26.67 -6.50 20.41
CA GLU A 20 27.20 -6.45 21.76
C GLU A 20 26.55 -5.32 22.56
N TRP A 21 26.07 -5.63 23.77
CA TRP A 21 25.53 -4.65 24.70
C TRP A 21 26.24 -4.71 26.05
N THR A 22 27.02 -3.67 26.31
CA THR A 22 27.89 -3.62 27.50
C THR A 22 27.11 -3.38 28.79
N PHE A 23 27.59 -3.94 29.91
CA PHE A 23 27.06 -3.73 31.26
C PHE A 23 27.32 -2.32 31.80
N PHE A 24 28.23 -1.60 31.13
CA PHE A 24 28.67 -0.28 31.53
C PHE A 24 28.25 0.77 30.49
N ASN A 25 27.98 1.99 30.95
CA ASN A 25 27.73 3.10 30.06
C ASN A 25 29.04 3.69 29.48
N SER A 26 28.93 4.66 28.58
CA SER A 26 30.09 5.33 27.95
C SER A 26 31.03 6.01 28.96
N SER A 27 30.57 6.28 30.18
CA SER A 27 31.37 6.85 31.27
C SER A 27 31.98 5.80 32.21
N GLY A 28 31.86 4.49 31.87
CA GLY A 28 32.40 3.40 32.67
C GLY A 28 31.59 3.03 33.90
N ASN A 29 30.42 3.63 34.11
CA ASN A 29 29.55 3.33 35.24
C ASN A 29 28.63 2.15 34.92
N LYS A 30 28.34 1.30 35.92
CA LYS A 30 27.35 0.23 35.79
C LYS A 30 26.01 0.79 35.35
N ARG A 31 25.38 0.12 34.35
CA ARG A 31 24.03 0.46 33.93
C ARG A 31 23.03 0.22 35.05
N ARG A 32 21.90 0.93 35.05
CA ARG A 32 20.81 0.69 35.99
C ARG A 32 20.26 -0.73 35.80
N ILE A 33 19.79 -1.33 36.90
CA ILE A 33 19.28 -2.69 36.94
C ILE A 33 20.32 -3.69 36.45
N PHE A 34 21.55 -3.53 36.91
CA PHE A 34 22.72 -4.34 36.55
C PHE A 34 22.48 -5.84 36.71
N LYS A 35 21.65 -6.23 37.72
CA LYS A 35 21.31 -7.62 37.97
C LYS A 35 20.63 -8.31 36.78
N ASN A 36 19.79 -7.58 36.02
CA ASN A 36 19.14 -8.16 34.83
C ASN A 36 20.14 -8.58 33.75
N PHE A 37 21.28 -7.88 33.65
CA PHE A 37 22.36 -8.28 32.74
C PHE A 37 23.11 -9.52 33.23
N GLU A 38 23.33 -9.64 34.53
CA GLU A 38 23.99 -10.81 35.14
C GLU A 38 23.12 -12.07 35.07
N ASP A 39 21.78 -11.89 35.21
CA ASP A 39 20.81 -12.99 35.20
C ASP A 39 20.49 -13.50 33.78
N ALA A 40 20.84 -12.73 32.72
CA ALA A 40 20.54 -13.08 31.34
C ALA A 40 21.25 -14.36 30.87
N LYS A 41 20.50 -15.27 30.24
CA LYS A 41 21.00 -16.58 29.77
C LYS A 41 20.85 -16.71 28.28
N VAL A 42 21.73 -17.51 27.67
CA VAL A 42 21.62 -17.88 26.26
C VAL A 42 20.25 -18.50 25.97
N GLY A 43 19.59 -18.00 24.94
CA GLY A 43 18.25 -18.41 24.54
C GLY A 43 17.11 -17.59 25.17
N ASP A 44 17.39 -16.73 26.17
CA ASP A 44 16.35 -15.82 26.69
C ASP A 44 15.83 -14.93 25.58
N ILE A 45 14.51 -14.82 25.47
CA ILE A 45 13.85 -13.95 24.50
C ILE A 45 13.90 -12.51 24.99
N VAL A 46 14.27 -11.60 24.09
CA VAL A 46 14.40 -10.18 24.34
C VAL A 46 13.44 -9.41 23.46
N ILE A 47 12.47 -8.72 24.06
CA ILE A 47 11.57 -7.83 23.34
C ILE A 47 12.26 -6.49 23.14
N GLY A 48 12.45 -6.09 21.89
CA GLY A 48 13.10 -4.84 21.50
C GLY A 48 12.11 -3.68 21.49
N TYR A 49 12.31 -2.73 22.41
CA TYR A 49 11.52 -1.52 22.50
C TYR A 49 12.37 -0.30 22.19
N GLU A 50 11.88 0.57 21.32
CA GLU A 50 12.49 1.86 21.02
C GLU A 50 11.79 2.98 21.81
N SER A 51 12.58 3.70 22.62
CA SER A 51 12.08 4.82 23.43
C SER A 51 11.85 6.07 22.59
N ASN A 52 11.65 7.22 23.22
CA ASN A 52 11.41 8.48 22.55
C ASN A 52 12.48 8.80 21.46
N PRO A 53 12.07 9.13 20.22
CA PRO A 53 10.72 9.56 19.82
C PRO A 53 9.77 8.44 19.35
N VAL A 54 10.23 7.22 19.12
CA VAL A 54 9.46 6.11 18.51
C VAL A 54 8.39 5.56 19.44
N LYS A 55 8.77 5.20 20.68
CA LYS A 55 7.89 4.64 21.74
C LYS A 55 7.11 3.38 21.32
N GLN A 56 7.77 2.42 20.70
CA GLN A 56 7.16 1.19 20.17
C GLN A 56 8.00 -0.05 20.50
N ILE A 57 7.36 -1.22 20.61
CA ILE A 57 8.02 -2.51 20.44
C ILE A 57 8.17 -2.73 18.93
N VAL A 58 9.40 -2.98 18.47
CA VAL A 58 9.73 -3.06 17.05
C VAL A 58 10.28 -4.41 16.59
N CYS A 59 10.78 -5.24 17.52
CA CYS A 59 11.37 -6.52 17.17
C CYS A 59 11.38 -7.51 18.32
N ILE A 60 11.67 -8.77 17.98
CA ILE A 60 12.02 -9.83 18.91
C ILE A 60 13.49 -10.21 18.65
N CYS A 61 14.22 -10.38 19.74
CA CYS A 61 15.61 -10.80 19.76
C CYS A 61 15.78 -11.98 20.73
N LYS A 62 16.96 -12.55 20.77
CA LYS A 62 17.38 -13.54 21.79
C LYS A 62 18.77 -13.23 22.32
N ILE A 63 19.10 -13.69 23.49
CA ILE A 63 20.47 -13.71 23.99
C ILE A 63 21.21 -14.80 23.19
N ALA A 64 22.21 -14.40 22.39
CA ALA A 64 22.87 -15.29 21.43
C ALA A 64 24.03 -16.08 22.05
N ASP A 65 24.81 -15.44 22.89
CA ASP A 65 26.04 -16.03 23.42
C ASP A 65 26.13 -15.89 24.95
N LYS A 66 26.93 -16.74 25.58
CA LYS A 66 27.16 -16.67 27.02
C LYS A 66 27.87 -15.35 27.35
N GLN A 67 27.32 -14.64 28.34
CA GLN A 67 27.92 -13.41 28.82
C GLN A 67 29.38 -13.63 29.32
N ASP A 68 30.20 -12.61 29.12
CA ASP A 68 31.60 -12.58 29.55
C ASP A 68 31.80 -11.82 30.89
N GLY A 69 30.71 -11.44 31.55
CA GLY A 69 30.72 -10.60 32.75
C GLY A 69 30.88 -9.09 32.49
N LYS A 70 30.94 -8.69 31.17
CA LYS A 70 31.05 -7.30 30.73
C LYS A 70 29.97 -6.92 29.76
N SER A 71 29.49 -7.88 28.96
CA SER A 71 28.53 -7.68 27.88
C SER A 71 27.55 -8.84 27.75
N ILE A 72 26.37 -8.57 27.19
CA ILE A 72 25.47 -9.56 26.60
C ILE A 72 25.50 -9.39 25.07
N PHE A 73 25.27 -10.48 24.35
CA PHE A 73 25.15 -10.49 22.90
C PHE A 73 23.71 -10.78 22.52
N VAL A 74 23.10 -9.84 21.82
CA VAL A 74 21.70 -9.88 21.40
C VAL A 74 21.64 -10.11 19.90
N GLU A 75 20.96 -11.17 19.46
CA GLU A 75 20.70 -11.47 18.06
C GLU A 75 19.26 -11.14 17.73
N LYS A 76 19.04 -10.34 16.69
CA LYS A 76 17.70 -10.04 16.22
C LYS A 76 17.11 -11.25 15.50
N THR A 77 15.97 -11.74 15.96
CA THR A 77 15.30 -12.93 15.39
C THR A 77 14.09 -12.60 14.53
N GLU A 78 13.42 -11.48 14.81
CA GLU A 78 12.19 -11.11 14.12
C GLU A 78 12.00 -9.59 14.13
N ASN A 79 11.59 -9.02 13.00
CA ASN A 79 11.01 -7.67 12.95
C ASN A 79 9.51 -7.76 13.12
N LEU A 80 8.90 -6.79 13.79
CA LEU A 80 7.44 -6.68 13.83
C LEU A 80 6.97 -5.90 12.60
N ASP A 81 6.11 -6.52 11.80
CA ASP A 81 5.45 -5.86 10.67
C ASP A 81 4.52 -4.72 11.15
N VAL A 82 3.87 -4.93 12.29
CA VAL A 82 3.06 -3.95 13.00
C VAL A 82 3.67 -3.71 14.40
N PRO A 83 4.46 -2.64 14.59
CA PRO A 83 5.02 -2.29 15.88
C PRO A 83 3.93 -2.01 16.93
N ILE A 84 4.18 -2.37 18.19
CA ILE A 84 3.22 -2.16 19.28
C ILE A 84 3.51 -0.83 19.98
N GLU A 85 2.54 0.07 19.96
CA GLU A 85 2.62 1.38 20.58
C GLU A 85 2.71 1.29 22.13
N TYR A 86 3.44 2.23 22.73
CA TYR A 86 3.50 2.36 24.21
C TYR A 86 2.12 2.56 24.86
N SER A 87 1.23 3.28 24.18
CA SER A 87 -0.15 3.50 24.60
C SER A 87 -0.92 2.19 24.75
N VAL A 88 -0.74 1.24 23.82
CA VAL A 88 -1.34 -0.10 23.86
C VAL A 88 -0.83 -0.87 25.08
N LEU A 89 0.49 -0.91 25.29
CA LEU A 89 1.07 -1.58 26.47
C LEU A 89 0.51 -1.01 27.78
N LYS A 90 0.33 0.30 27.85
CA LYS A 90 -0.17 0.99 29.05
C LYS A 90 -1.67 0.77 29.27
N SER A 91 -2.45 0.48 28.23
CA SER A 91 -3.88 0.22 28.35
C SER A 91 -4.20 -1.16 28.90
N VAL A 92 -3.25 -2.11 28.86
CA VAL A 92 -3.40 -3.48 29.34
C VAL A 92 -3.19 -3.50 30.87
N LYS A 93 -4.25 -3.77 31.60
CA LYS A 93 -4.26 -3.75 33.07
C LYS A 93 -3.26 -4.74 33.69
N GLU A 94 -3.11 -5.90 33.09
CA GLU A 94 -2.21 -6.98 33.49
C GLU A 94 -0.74 -6.60 33.40
N LEU A 95 -0.40 -5.58 32.57
CA LEU A 95 0.97 -5.06 32.39
C LEU A 95 1.28 -3.86 33.31
N SER A 96 0.31 -3.37 34.09
CA SER A 96 0.49 -2.17 34.93
C SER A 96 1.64 -2.28 35.94
N GLU A 97 1.98 -3.51 36.37
CA GLU A 97 3.06 -3.80 37.29
C GLU A 97 4.44 -3.99 36.66
N MET A 98 4.50 -4.01 35.30
CA MET A 98 5.71 -4.25 34.54
C MET A 98 6.83 -3.26 34.93
N GLU A 99 8.03 -3.77 35.16
CA GLU A 99 9.20 -3.00 35.61
C GLU A 99 9.45 -1.76 34.76
N TYR A 100 9.33 -1.90 33.43
CA TYR A 100 9.50 -0.80 32.47
C TYR A 100 8.40 0.27 32.60
N LEU A 101 7.14 -0.12 32.79
CA LEU A 101 6.02 0.84 32.92
C LEU A 101 6.06 1.61 34.23
N LYS A 102 6.58 1.00 35.31
CA LYS A 102 6.78 1.67 36.62
C LYS A 102 7.96 2.63 36.62
N ASN A 103 9.07 2.23 35.98
CA ASN A 103 10.27 3.04 35.94
C ASN A 103 11.05 2.82 34.63
N PRO A 104 10.83 3.64 33.61
CA PRO A 104 11.43 3.46 32.28
C PRO A 104 12.94 3.80 32.21
N LEU A 105 13.57 4.09 33.35
CA LEU A 105 14.99 4.47 33.41
C LEU A 105 15.88 3.22 33.47
N GLY A 106 16.23 2.66 32.31
CA GLY A 106 17.11 1.51 32.18
C GLY A 106 17.21 1.02 30.74
N SER A 107 18.10 0.05 30.51
CA SER A 107 18.28 -0.55 29.18
C SER A 107 17.76 -1.98 29.09
N LEU A 108 17.74 -2.73 30.18
CA LEU A 108 17.27 -4.12 30.23
C LEU A 108 16.36 -4.32 31.43
N PHE A 109 15.14 -4.75 31.18
CA PHE A 109 14.10 -4.98 32.16
C PHE A 109 13.70 -6.45 32.13
N LYS A 110 13.36 -7.01 33.30
CA LYS A 110 12.90 -8.38 33.39
C LYS A 110 11.38 -8.41 33.31
N LEU A 111 10.85 -9.38 32.59
CA LEU A 111 9.41 -9.68 32.56
C LEU A 111 9.14 -10.93 33.40
N THR A 112 8.04 -10.96 34.10
CA THR A 112 7.47 -12.18 34.64
C THR A 112 6.91 -13.06 33.50
N SER A 113 6.62 -14.32 33.78
CA SER A 113 6.05 -15.23 32.78
C SER A 113 4.69 -14.73 32.25
N ASP A 114 3.86 -14.15 33.11
CA ASP A 114 2.54 -13.63 32.76
C ASP A 114 2.66 -12.33 31.94
N GLU A 115 3.54 -11.41 32.35
CA GLU A 115 3.83 -10.19 31.57
C GLU A 115 4.38 -10.54 30.18
N PHE A 116 5.32 -11.49 30.10
CA PHE A 116 5.87 -11.95 28.83
C PHE A 116 4.78 -12.54 27.94
N LYS A 117 3.89 -13.39 28.50
CA LYS A 117 2.79 -13.97 27.76
C LYS A 117 1.86 -12.88 27.22
N ASN A 118 1.41 -11.95 28.06
CA ASN A 118 0.52 -10.87 27.64
C ASN A 118 1.16 -9.97 26.56
N VAL A 119 2.45 -9.65 26.67
CA VAL A 119 3.15 -8.87 25.63
C VAL A 119 3.27 -9.67 24.33
N MET A 120 3.56 -10.99 24.42
CA MET A 120 3.62 -11.84 23.23
C MET A 120 2.24 -12.03 22.57
N ASP A 121 1.16 -12.14 23.35
CA ASP A 121 -0.19 -12.22 22.83
C ASP A 121 -0.54 -10.94 22.06
N LEU A 122 -0.25 -9.75 22.59
CA LEU A 122 -0.39 -8.47 21.89
C LEU A 122 0.44 -8.42 20.59
N ILE A 123 1.69 -8.88 20.66
CA ILE A 123 2.53 -8.92 19.45
C ILE A 123 1.93 -9.86 18.39
N ARG A 124 1.45 -11.04 18.80
CA ARG A 124 0.96 -12.09 17.89
C ARG A 124 -0.44 -11.81 17.32
N GLU A 125 -1.21 -10.94 17.93
CA GLU A 125 -2.49 -10.47 17.39
C GLU A 125 -2.30 -9.82 16.01
N ASP A 126 -1.31 -8.94 15.88
CA ASP A 126 -1.03 -8.21 14.63
C ASP A 126 0.19 -8.75 13.85
N ASN A 127 1.02 -9.58 14.48
CA ASN A 127 2.23 -10.16 13.90
C ASN A 127 2.22 -11.69 14.07
N PRO A 128 1.42 -12.46 13.31
CA PRO A 128 1.40 -13.91 13.41
C PRO A 128 2.78 -14.50 13.07
N SER A 129 3.20 -15.53 13.82
CA SER A 129 4.47 -16.22 13.54
C SER A 129 4.47 -16.85 12.14
N ASP A 130 5.65 -16.93 11.49
CA ASP A 130 5.79 -17.47 10.12
C ASP A 130 5.16 -18.86 9.94
N ASN A 131 5.13 -19.68 10.99
CA ASN A 131 4.50 -21.01 10.96
C ASN A 131 2.96 -20.98 10.93
N SER A 132 2.32 -19.84 11.16
CA SER A 132 0.86 -19.66 11.16
C SER A 132 0.35 -18.83 10.00
N LYS A 133 1.23 -18.24 9.18
CA LYS A 133 0.81 -17.49 7.99
C LYS A 133 0.22 -18.46 6.96
N PRO A 134 -0.99 -18.18 6.43
CA PRO A 134 -1.55 -19.00 5.35
C PRO A 134 -0.60 -18.95 4.14
N VAL A 135 -0.42 -20.12 3.50
CA VAL A 135 0.35 -20.18 2.25
C VAL A 135 -0.37 -19.34 1.20
N ASN A 136 0.27 -18.28 0.75
CA ASN A 136 -0.29 -17.40 -0.27
C ASN A 136 -0.49 -18.17 -1.58
N LYS A 137 -1.61 -17.94 -2.27
CA LYS A 137 -1.85 -18.54 -3.58
C LYS A 137 -0.87 -17.96 -4.60
N ALA A 138 -0.16 -18.82 -5.33
CA ALA A 138 0.67 -18.42 -6.45
C ALA A 138 -0.15 -17.58 -7.46
N TYR A 139 0.48 -16.57 -8.07
CA TYR A 139 -0.15 -15.71 -9.04
C TYR A 139 0.86 -15.31 -10.12
N SER A 140 0.58 -15.71 -11.35
CA SER A 140 1.47 -15.57 -12.49
C SER A 140 1.04 -14.45 -13.44
N LYS A 141 1.84 -14.23 -14.51
CA LYS A 141 1.45 -13.40 -15.65
C LYS A 141 0.18 -13.94 -16.33
N ASP A 142 0.06 -15.24 -16.46
CA ASP A 142 -1.10 -15.86 -17.12
C ASP A 142 -2.38 -15.65 -16.28
N ASP A 143 -2.29 -15.77 -14.95
CA ASP A 143 -3.40 -15.41 -14.06
C ASP A 143 -3.77 -13.92 -14.20
N PHE A 144 -2.78 -13.03 -14.33
CA PHE A 144 -3.02 -11.61 -14.58
C PHE A 144 -3.77 -11.38 -15.89
N LEU A 145 -3.32 -11.99 -17.00
CA LEU A 145 -3.92 -11.81 -18.31
C LEU A 145 -5.32 -12.46 -18.43
N ALA A 146 -5.59 -13.47 -17.64
CA ALA A 146 -6.93 -14.07 -17.52
C ALA A 146 -7.93 -13.15 -16.77
N GLU A 147 -7.44 -12.37 -15.80
CA GLU A 147 -8.29 -11.48 -14.98
C GLU A 147 -8.34 -10.04 -15.52
N VAL A 148 -7.24 -9.55 -16.13
CA VAL A 148 -7.09 -8.16 -16.60
C VAL A 148 -7.06 -8.12 -18.13
N TYR A 149 -8.03 -7.45 -18.73
CA TYR A 149 -8.18 -7.38 -20.19
C TYR A 149 -7.11 -6.50 -20.84
N MET A 150 -5.91 -7.05 -20.94
CA MET A 150 -4.72 -6.42 -21.50
C MET A 150 -3.95 -7.42 -22.38
N THR A 151 -3.27 -6.94 -23.41
CA THR A 151 -2.39 -7.83 -24.20
C THR A 151 -1.10 -8.16 -23.43
N GLY A 152 -0.55 -9.35 -23.68
CA GLY A 152 0.72 -9.77 -23.05
C GLY A 152 1.88 -8.79 -23.33
N ALA A 153 1.94 -8.22 -24.54
CA ALA A 153 2.95 -7.21 -24.89
C ALA A 153 2.79 -5.91 -24.08
N LYS A 154 1.54 -5.50 -23.80
CA LYS A 154 1.23 -4.31 -23.00
C LYS A 154 1.58 -4.55 -21.52
N TYR A 155 1.28 -5.75 -21.01
CA TYR A 155 1.71 -6.19 -19.68
C TYR A 155 3.24 -6.14 -19.52
N ASP A 156 3.99 -6.71 -20.46
CA ASP A 156 5.45 -6.72 -20.39
C ASP A 156 6.04 -5.31 -20.39
N ARG A 157 5.48 -4.40 -21.20
CA ARG A 157 5.87 -2.97 -21.18
C ARG A 157 5.57 -2.33 -19.83
N LEU A 158 4.37 -2.54 -19.27
CA LEU A 158 3.96 -2.01 -17.98
C LEU A 158 4.90 -2.49 -16.86
N LEU A 159 5.17 -3.79 -16.82
CA LEU A 159 6.08 -4.41 -15.86
C LEU A 159 7.50 -3.82 -15.95
N ASN A 160 8.03 -3.70 -17.18
CA ASN A 160 9.37 -3.15 -17.42
C ASN A 160 9.47 -1.67 -17.00
N VAL A 161 8.43 -0.88 -17.28
CA VAL A 161 8.37 0.53 -16.85
C VAL A 161 8.35 0.63 -15.32
N LEU A 162 7.53 -0.18 -14.65
CA LEU A 162 7.43 -0.19 -13.18
C LEU A 162 8.75 -0.63 -12.54
N LYS A 163 9.37 -1.70 -13.00
CA LYS A 163 10.69 -2.17 -12.51
C LYS A 163 11.79 -1.11 -12.69
N ARG A 164 11.79 -0.45 -13.84
CA ARG A 164 12.79 0.57 -14.16
C ARG A 164 12.61 1.85 -13.33
N LYS A 165 11.38 2.31 -13.17
CA LYS A 165 11.08 3.64 -12.60
C LYS A 165 10.69 3.58 -11.12
N LYS A 166 10.25 2.43 -10.62
CA LYS A 166 9.68 2.18 -9.28
C LYS A 166 8.34 2.88 -9.03
N ASN A 167 8.01 3.92 -9.79
CA ASN A 167 6.78 4.69 -9.63
C ASN A 167 6.06 4.84 -10.96
N ILE A 168 4.78 4.49 -11.02
CA ILE A 168 3.92 4.66 -12.21
C ILE A 168 2.58 5.27 -11.84
N ILE A 169 1.95 5.90 -12.83
CA ILE A 169 0.54 6.30 -12.78
C ILE A 169 -0.18 5.57 -13.89
N LEU A 170 -1.17 4.74 -13.52
CA LEU A 170 -2.12 4.16 -14.44
C LEU A 170 -3.22 5.20 -14.68
N GLN A 171 -3.26 5.72 -15.89
CA GLN A 171 -4.26 6.71 -16.29
C GLN A 171 -5.17 6.16 -17.39
N GLY A 172 -6.38 6.68 -17.48
CA GLY A 172 -7.35 6.30 -18.52
C GLY A 172 -8.77 6.63 -18.12
N ALA A 173 -9.69 6.35 -19.04
CA ALA A 173 -11.11 6.59 -18.88
C ALA A 173 -11.70 5.87 -17.65
N PRO A 174 -12.85 6.32 -17.12
CA PRO A 174 -13.60 5.56 -16.13
C PRO A 174 -13.93 4.15 -16.65
N GLY A 175 -13.90 3.16 -15.77
CA GLY A 175 -14.30 1.80 -16.14
C GLY A 175 -13.29 0.98 -16.94
N VAL A 176 -12.04 1.45 -17.17
CA VAL A 176 -11.00 0.64 -17.84
C VAL A 176 -10.24 -0.31 -16.87
N GLY A 177 -10.71 -0.49 -15.64
CA GLY A 177 -10.17 -1.46 -14.71
C GLY A 177 -8.83 -1.09 -14.05
N LYS A 178 -8.49 0.20 -13.90
CA LYS A 178 -7.21 0.67 -13.31
C LYS A 178 -6.95 0.09 -11.92
N THR A 179 -7.90 0.22 -10.99
CA THR A 179 -7.78 -0.26 -9.60
C THR A 179 -7.64 -1.78 -9.54
N PHE A 180 -8.38 -2.47 -10.41
CA PHE A 180 -8.32 -3.92 -10.54
C PHE A 180 -6.95 -4.38 -11.03
N ALA A 181 -6.43 -3.73 -12.08
CA ALA A 181 -5.13 -4.02 -12.67
C ALA A 181 -3.96 -3.70 -11.72
N ALA A 182 -4.02 -2.60 -10.96
CA ALA A 182 -2.96 -2.19 -10.05
C ALA A 182 -2.65 -3.27 -8.99
N LYS A 183 -3.69 -3.79 -8.31
CA LYS A 183 -3.54 -4.86 -7.31
C LYS A 183 -3.01 -6.15 -7.91
N ARG A 184 -3.50 -6.52 -9.10
CA ARG A 184 -3.09 -7.75 -9.78
C ARG A 184 -1.69 -7.68 -10.35
N LEU A 185 -1.27 -6.49 -10.80
CA LEU A 185 0.11 -6.24 -11.20
C LEU A 185 1.07 -6.46 -10.02
N ALA A 186 0.71 -5.97 -8.84
CA ALA A 186 1.47 -6.22 -7.62
C ALA A 186 1.60 -7.72 -7.34
N TYR A 187 0.49 -8.47 -7.38
CA TYR A 187 0.50 -9.92 -7.17
C TYR A 187 1.34 -10.66 -8.22
N ALA A 188 1.22 -10.29 -9.50
CA ALA A 188 1.99 -10.89 -10.57
C ALA A 188 3.50 -10.62 -10.44
N MET A 189 3.88 -9.44 -9.92
CA MET A 189 5.29 -9.14 -9.63
C MET A 189 5.83 -9.91 -8.43
N MET A 190 5.01 -10.11 -7.40
CA MET A 190 5.37 -10.91 -6.22
C MET A 190 5.39 -12.41 -6.48
N GLY A 191 4.71 -12.87 -7.54
CA GLY A 191 4.50 -14.30 -7.82
C GLY A 191 3.44 -14.96 -6.94
N GLU A 192 2.78 -14.21 -6.06
CA GLU A 192 1.79 -14.70 -5.08
C GLU A 192 0.78 -13.62 -4.68
N LYS A 193 -0.40 -14.03 -4.21
CA LYS A 193 -1.45 -13.12 -3.68
C LYS A 193 -1.20 -12.81 -2.20
N ASP A 194 -0.17 -12.01 -1.91
CA ASP A 194 0.14 -11.54 -0.56
C ASP A 194 -0.44 -10.14 -0.33
N LYS A 195 -1.52 -10.08 0.46
CA LYS A 195 -2.20 -8.81 0.77
C LYS A 195 -1.39 -7.94 1.74
N GLU A 196 -0.55 -8.56 2.57
CA GLU A 196 0.26 -7.86 3.56
C GLU A 196 1.35 -6.98 2.93
N ARG A 197 1.74 -7.28 1.69
CA ARG A 197 2.71 -6.52 0.92
C ARG A 197 2.10 -5.50 -0.04
N VAL A 198 0.78 -5.28 0.07
CA VAL A 198 0.05 -4.29 -0.74
C VAL A 198 -0.72 -3.36 0.19
N GLU A 199 -0.31 -2.09 0.23
CA GLU A 199 -1.09 -1.04 0.89
C GLU A 199 -1.93 -0.29 -0.14
N PHE A 200 -3.19 -0.03 0.16
CA PHE A 200 -4.11 0.67 -0.73
C PHE A 200 -4.76 1.85 -0.03
N ILE A 201 -4.57 3.03 -0.58
CA ILE A 201 -5.20 4.25 -0.10
C ILE A 201 -5.87 5.01 -1.24
N GLN A 202 -6.79 5.90 -0.89
CA GLN A 202 -7.40 6.83 -1.84
C GLN A 202 -7.12 8.27 -1.40
N PHE A 203 -6.65 9.11 -2.34
CA PHE A 203 -6.49 10.52 -2.07
C PHE A 203 -7.81 11.27 -2.22
N HIS A 204 -7.97 12.31 -1.41
CA HIS A 204 -9.05 13.27 -1.46
C HIS A 204 -8.49 14.68 -1.17
N GLN A 205 -9.28 15.72 -1.41
CA GLN A 205 -8.82 17.12 -1.32
C GLN A 205 -8.20 17.51 0.04
N ASN A 206 -8.67 16.89 1.12
CA ASN A 206 -8.21 17.16 2.48
C ASN A 206 -7.11 16.20 2.96
N TYR A 207 -6.59 15.32 2.09
CA TYR A 207 -5.53 14.41 2.48
C TYR A 207 -4.24 15.19 2.72
N SER A 208 -3.58 14.94 3.86
CA SER A 208 -2.46 15.76 4.34
C SER A 208 -1.17 14.97 4.47
N TYR A 209 -0.05 15.69 4.65
CA TYR A 209 1.24 15.11 5.01
C TYR A 209 1.16 14.36 6.36
N GLU A 210 0.36 14.87 7.30
CA GLU A 210 0.18 14.28 8.62
C GLU A 210 -0.53 12.92 8.55
N ASP A 211 -1.42 12.71 7.59
CA ASP A 211 -2.06 11.42 7.36
C ASP A 211 -1.15 10.44 6.62
N PHE A 212 -0.32 10.97 5.75
CA PHE A 212 0.58 10.21 4.89
C PHE A 212 1.86 9.79 5.60
N MET A 213 2.54 10.75 6.22
CA MET A 213 3.85 10.55 6.83
C MET A 213 3.83 10.55 8.35
N MET A 214 3.59 11.69 8.95
CA MET A 214 3.51 11.84 10.40
C MET A 214 3.02 13.23 10.80
N GLY A 215 2.36 13.32 11.94
CA GLY A 215 1.91 14.59 12.47
C GLY A 215 1.35 14.48 13.88
N TYR A 216 1.10 15.62 14.49
CA TYR A 216 0.46 15.67 15.79
C TYR A 216 -1.05 15.55 15.64
N LYS A 217 -1.64 14.52 16.27
CA LYS A 217 -3.09 14.34 16.31
C LYS A 217 -3.62 14.55 17.73
N PRO A 218 -4.86 15.09 17.88
CA PRO A 218 -5.45 15.29 19.19
C PRO A 218 -5.70 13.95 19.89
N THR A 219 -5.51 13.93 21.21
CA THR A 219 -5.78 12.75 22.06
C THR A 219 -7.08 12.90 22.82
N GLU A 220 -7.74 11.81 23.18
CA GLU A 220 -9.00 11.81 23.95
C GLU A 220 -8.89 12.50 25.31
N ASN A 221 -7.70 12.51 25.92
CA ASN A 221 -7.44 13.12 27.21
C ASN A 221 -7.05 14.61 27.16
N GLY A 222 -7.19 15.24 25.96
CA GLY A 222 -6.73 16.60 25.71
C GLY A 222 -5.20 16.65 25.52
N GLY A 223 -4.77 17.36 24.47
CA GLY A 223 -3.35 17.44 24.06
C GLY A 223 -3.13 16.89 22.66
N PHE A 224 -1.86 16.75 22.29
CA PHE A 224 -1.46 16.27 20.97
C PHE A 224 -0.40 15.18 21.10
N GLU A 225 -0.56 14.11 20.35
CA GLU A 225 0.41 13.02 20.26
C GLU A 225 0.91 12.90 18.80
N MET A 226 2.21 12.59 18.65
CA MET A 226 2.80 12.31 17.35
C MET A 226 2.34 10.94 16.88
N GLN A 227 1.71 10.90 15.70
CA GLN A 227 1.31 9.66 15.04
C GLN A 227 2.00 9.52 13.70
N TYR A 228 2.39 8.28 13.38
CA TYR A 228 2.97 7.94 12.07
C TYR A 228 1.87 7.63 11.06
N GLY A 229 1.98 8.24 9.89
CA GLY A 229 1.06 8.04 8.77
C GLY A 229 1.25 6.68 8.08
N VAL A 230 0.33 6.39 7.17
CA VAL A 230 0.27 5.09 6.47
C VAL A 230 1.52 4.80 5.65
N PHE A 231 2.05 5.79 4.92
CA PHE A 231 3.23 5.60 4.07
C PHE A 231 4.50 5.37 4.90
N TYR A 232 4.66 6.10 6.02
CA TYR A 232 5.77 5.88 6.94
C TYR A 232 5.79 4.44 7.46
N ARG A 233 4.65 3.97 8.00
CA ARG A 233 4.53 2.60 8.53
C ARG A 233 4.82 1.55 7.46
N PHE A 234 4.27 1.75 6.27
CA PHE A 234 4.47 0.81 5.17
C PHE A 234 5.92 0.78 4.66
N CYS A 235 6.59 1.94 4.60
CA CYS A 235 8.03 1.99 4.31
C CYS A 235 8.85 1.21 5.35
N LYS A 236 8.53 1.35 6.64
CA LYS A 236 9.20 0.59 7.70
C LYS A 236 8.96 -0.92 7.60
N LYS A 237 7.74 -1.34 7.22
CA LYS A 237 7.43 -2.74 6.92
C LYS A 237 8.26 -3.28 5.76
N ALA A 238 8.41 -2.52 4.69
CA ALA A 238 9.23 -2.88 3.52
C ALA A 238 10.73 -2.92 3.86
N GLU A 239 11.22 -1.94 4.62
CA GLU A 239 12.61 -1.87 5.08
C GLU A 239 13.00 -3.07 5.94
N ASN A 240 12.07 -3.57 6.76
CA ASN A 240 12.26 -4.76 7.60
C ASN A 240 12.35 -6.08 6.80
N ASN A 241 11.92 -6.09 5.54
CA ASN A 241 11.89 -7.27 4.68
C ASN A 241 12.50 -6.96 3.30
N PRO A 242 13.80 -6.64 3.20
CA PRO A 242 14.41 -6.12 1.97
C PRO A 242 14.39 -7.10 0.79
N GLU A 243 14.27 -8.40 1.06
CA GLU A 243 14.22 -9.47 0.03
C GLU A 243 12.85 -9.61 -0.63
N LYS A 244 11.81 -8.91 -0.13
CA LYS A 244 10.44 -8.99 -0.62
C LYS A 244 10.01 -7.66 -1.22
N ASP A 245 9.38 -7.69 -2.40
CA ASP A 245 8.79 -6.50 -3.03
C ASP A 245 7.49 -6.07 -2.32
N TYR A 246 7.32 -4.77 -2.13
CA TYR A 246 6.17 -4.11 -1.51
C TYR A 246 5.54 -3.11 -2.46
N PHE A 247 4.21 -2.96 -2.43
CA PHE A 247 3.45 -2.14 -3.36
C PHE A 247 2.53 -1.16 -2.63
N PHE A 248 2.78 0.13 -2.80
CA PHE A 248 1.93 1.19 -2.28
C PHE A 248 1.05 1.72 -3.41
N ILE A 249 -0.26 1.50 -3.30
CA ILE A 249 -1.23 1.82 -4.34
C ILE A 249 -2.05 3.03 -3.90
N ILE A 250 -2.10 4.07 -4.74
CA ILE A 250 -2.80 5.33 -4.46
C ILE A 250 -3.89 5.52 -5.51
N ASP A 251 -5.14 5.40 -5.11
CA ASP A 251 -6.28 5.73 -5.96
C ASP A 251 -6.53 7.23 -5.98
N GLU A 252 -7.05 7.74 -7.10
CA GLU A 252 -7.35 9.15 -7.31
C GLU A 252 -6.17 10.08 -6.92
N ILE A 253 -4.97 9.71 -7.37
CA ILE A 253 -3.73 10.37 -6.96
C ILE A 253 -3.72 11.89 -7.26
N ASN A 254 -4.47 12.34 -8.27
CA ASN A 254 -4.62 13.74 -8.67
C ASN A 254 -5.66 14.53 -7.85
N ARG A 255 -6.43 13.88 -6.98
CA ARG A 255 -7.39 14.58 -6.09
C ARG A 255 -6.73 15.23 -4.89
N GLY A 256 -5.56 14.77 -4.48
CA GLY A 256 -4.75 15.36 -3.43
C GLY A 256 -3.72 16.35 -3.95
N ASN A 257 -3.31 17.30 -3.10
CA ASN A 257 -2.16 18.15 -3.42
C ASN A 257 -0.87 17.37 -3.19
N MET A 258 -0.40 16.68 -4.23
CA MET A 258 0.75 15.77 -4.19
C MET A 258 2.02 16.44 -3.62
N SER A 259 2.29 17.70 -3.98
CA SER A 259 3.48 18.40 -3.50
C SER A 259 3.41 18.67 -1.99
N LYS A 260 2.22 18.89 -1.44
CA LYS A 260 2.02 19.04 0.01
C LYS A 260 2.05 17.69 0.73
N ILE A 261 1.41 16.66 0.15
CA ILE A 261 1.31 15.33 0.77
C ILE A 261 2.68 14.65 0.83
N PHE A 262 3.46 14.71 -0.25
CA PHE A 262 4.77 14.07 -0.31
C PHE A 262 5.88 14.93 0.31
N GLY A 263 5.76 16.26 0.26
CA GLY A 263 6.78 17.16 0.80
C GLY A 263 8.20 16.80 0.36
N GLU A 264 9.11 16.61 1.32
CA GLU A 264 10.51 16.21 1.10
C GLU A 264 10.67 14.81 0.49
N LEU A 265 9.64 13.95 0.61
CA LEU A 265 9.69 12.61 0.03
C LEU A 265 9.73 12.62 -1.50
N LEU A 266 9.34 13.71 -2.14
CA LEU A 266 9.39 13.83 -3.60
C LEU A 266 10.77 13.49 -4.15
N LEU A 267 11.83 13.80 -3.41
CA LEU A 267 13.18 13.41 -3.79
C LEU A 267 13.42 11.91 -3.52
N LEU A 268 13.02 11.43 -2.35
CA LEU A 268 13.30 10.08 -1.87
C LEU A 268 12.56 8.98 -2.63
N ILE A 269 11.41 9.30 -3.25
CA ILE A 269 10.71 8.33 -4.11
C ILE A 269 11.37 8.14 -5.49
N GLU A 270 12.27 9.02 -5.91
CA GLU A 270 13.03 8.80 -7.16
C GLU A 270 13.93 7.57 -7.00
N LYS A 271 14.05 6.77 -8.06
CA LYS A 271 14.81 5.50 -8.02
C LYS A 271 16.23 5.68 -7.50
N ASP A 272 16.91 6.74 -7.96
CA ASP A 272 18.33 6.97 -7.65
C ASP A 272 18.57 7.45 -6.22
N TYR A 273 17.50 7.82 -5.51
CA TYR A 273 17.53 8.27 -4.11
C TYR A 273 16.90 7.27 -3.14
N ARG A 274 16.44 6.11 -3.64
CA ARG A 274 15.94 5.03 -2.78
C ARG A 274 17.05 4.53 -1.86
N GLY A 275 16.71 4.22 -0.62
CA GLY A 275 17.69 3.86 0.43
C GLY A 275 18.49 5.04 0.98
N THR A 276 18.46 6.21 0.33
CA THR A 276 19.13 7.41 0.85
C THR A 276 18.33 8.00 2.00
N SER A 277 19.02 8.27 3.12
CA SER A 277 18.38 8.84 4.31
C SER A 277 18.27 10.37 4.21
N SER A 278 17.11 10.89 4.60
CA SER A 278 16.86 12.34 4.77
C SER A 278 16.15 12.60 6.10
N LYS A 279 16.25 13.84 6.59
CA LYS A 279 15.54 14.25 7.81
C LYS A 279 14.12 14.66 7.48
N LEU A 280 13.15 14.11 8.21
CA LEU A 280 11.74 14.49 8.11
C LEU A 280 11.48 15.86 8.78
N ALA A 281 10.44 16.53 8.32
CA ALA A 281 10.03 17.86 8.82
C ALA A 281 9.71 17.83 10.32
N TYR A 282 9.13 16.74 10.82
CA TYR A 282 8.85 16.54 12.25
C TYR A 282 9.96 15.73 12.93
N GLN A 283 10.35 16.14 14.15
CA GLN A 283 11.27 15.40 15.06
C GLN A 283 12.71 15.16 14.55
N ASN A 284 13.11 15.67 13.39
CA ASN A 284 14.43 15.40 12.79
C ASN A 284 14.79 13.90 12.69
N LEU A 285 13.79 13.04 12.50
CA LEU A 285 14.01 11.61 12.29
C LEU A 285 14.65 11.37 10.92
N ASN A 286 15.61 10.48 10.88
CA ASN A 286 16.12 9.95 9.63
C ASN A 286 15.11 9.00 9.01
N PHE A 287 14.84 9.19 7.73
CA PHE A 287 13.92 8.36 6.97
C PHE A 287 14.44 8.12 5.56
N SER A 288 14.24 6.91 5.07
CA SER A 288 14.52 6.52 3.68
C SER A 288 13.31 5.82 3.09
N VAL A 289 13.14 5.93 1.78
CA VAL A 289 12.16 5.11 1.05
C VAL A 289 12.89 3.86 0.56
N PRO A 290 12.46 2.65 0.95
CA PRO A 290 13.19 1.41 0.65
C PRO A 290 13.26 1.11 -0.85
N GLU A 291 14.32 0.41 -1.29
CA GLU A 291 14.52 0.03 -2.69
C GLU A 291 13.50 -0.99 -3.19
N ASN A 292 12.99 -1.84 -2.30
CA ASN A 292 12.00 -2.88 -2.59
C ASN A 292 10.55 -2.36 -2.60
N LEU A 293 10.33 -1.04 -2.46
CA LEU A 293 9.00 -0.43 -2.50
C LEU A 293 8.67 0.11 -3.89
N TYR A 294 7.50 -0.24 -4.41
CA TYR A 294 6.92 0.28 -5.65
C TYR A 294 5.71 1.15 -5.34
N ILE A 295 5.52 2.23 -6.12
CA ILE A 295 4.36 3.12 -5.98
C ILE A 295 3.55 3.09 -7.26
N ILE A 296 2.25 2.78 -7.14
CA ILE A 296 1.31 2.74 -8.27
C ILE A 296 0.20 3.73 -7.98
N GLY A 297 0.21 4.86 -8.68
CA GLY A 297 -0.90 5.82 -8.67
C GLY A 297 -1.95 5.49 -9.72
N MET A 298 -3.19 5.89 -9.49
CA MET A 298 -4.26 5.80 -10.47
C MET A 298 -4.95 7.14 -10.64
N MET A 299 -5.35 7.44 -11.87
CA MET A 299 -5.95 8.71 -12.23
C MET A 299 -7.00 8.53 -13.32
N ASN A 300 -8.17 9.16 -13.16
CA ASN A 300 -9.18 9.28 -14.20
C ASN A 300 -8.83 10.44 -15.13
N THR A 301 -8.83 10.17 -16.45
CA THR A 301 -8.53 11.20 -17.46
C THR A 301 -9.74 12.05 -17.83
N ALA A 302 -10.95 11.57 -17.56
CA ALA A 302 -12.20 12.30 -17.79
C ALA A 302 -12.44 13.46 -16.81
N ASP A 303 -11.81 13.43 -15.63
CA ASP A 303 -11.96 14.46 -14.60
C ASP A 303 -11.21 15.76 -14.96
N ARG A 304 -11.88 16.65 -15.69
CA ARG A 304 -11.33 17.96 -16.12
C ARG A 304 -11.17 18.97 -14.98
N SER A 305 -11.90 18.80 -13.88
CA SER A 305 -11.93 19.72 -12.73
C SER A 305 -10.74 19.55 -11.80
N LEU A 306 -9.93 18.51 -11.98
CA LEU A 306 -8.82 18.17 -11.08
C LEU A 306 -7.52 18.83 -11.51
N ALA A 307 -6.69 19.15 -10.52
CA ALA A 307 -5.40 19.79 -10.73
C ALA A 307 -4.53 18.97 -11.71
N MET A 308 -3.98 19.65 -12.70
CA MET A 308 -2.93 19.05 -13.53
C MET A 308 -1.78 18.61 -12.62
N ILE A 309 -1.33 17.38 -12.81
CA ILE A 309 -0.18 16.86 -12.06
C ILE A 309 1.02 17.80 -12.28
N ASP A 310 1.57 18.30 -11.18
CA ASP A 310 2.72 19.18 -11.14
C ASP A 310 3.91 18.59 -11.94
N TYR A 311 4.64 19.45 -12.64
CA TYR A 311 5.85 19.06 -13.38
C TYR A 311 6.89 18.34 -12.52
N ALA A 312 6.96 18.66 -11.23
CA ALA A 312 7.82 17.97 -10.28
C ALA A 312 7.51 16.47 -10.17
N LEU A 313 6.26 16.09 -10.30
CA LEU A 313 5.80 14.70 -10.25
C LEU A 313 5.92 13.98 -11.59
N ARG A 314 5.75 14.70 -12.71
CA ARG A 314 5.88 14.10 -14.04
C ARG A 314 7.24 13.45 -14.25
N ARG A 315 8.28 13.99 -13.67
CA ARG A 315 9.63 13.42 -13.74
C ARG A 315 9.82 12.19 -12.83
N ARG A 316 9.02 12.05 -11.78
CA ARG A 316 9.13 10.99 -10.77
C ARG A 316 8.29 9.77 -11.08
N PHE A 317 7.22 9.95 -11.82
CA PHE A 317 6.33 8.87 -12.24
C PHE A 317 6.40 8.68 -13.74
N SER A 318 6.27 7.43 -14.20
CA SER A 318 5.94 7.13 -15.59
C SER A 318 4.43 6.99 -15.73
N PHE A 319 3.86 7.56 -16.79
CA PHE A 319 2.44 7.48 -17.07
C PHE A 319 2.17 6.33 -18.03
N PHE A 320 1.20 5.52 -17.72
CA PHE A 320 0.81 4.37 -18.51
C PHE A 320 -0.68 4.43 -18.81
N ASP A 321 -1.01 4.47 -20.11
CA ASP A 321 -2.39 4.57 -20.57
C ASP A 321 -3.08 3.21 -20.53
N MET A 322 -4.19 3.15 -19.78
CA MET A 322 -5.14 2.06 -19.74
C MET A 322 -6.28 2.36 -20.70
N GLU A 323 -6.51 1.45 -21.64
CA GLU A 323 -7.57 1.58 -22.65
C GLU A 323 -8.65 0.54 -22.40
N PRO A 324 -9.88 0.74 -22.94
CA PRO A 324 -10.91 -0.29 -22.92
C PRO A 324 -10.40 -1.60 -23.53
N GLY A 325 -10.64 -2.72 -22.83
CA GLY A 325 -10.05 -4.02 -23.20
C GLY A 325 -10.95 -4.90 -24.07
N PHE A 326 -11.93 -4.36 -24.77
CA PHE A 326 -12.93 -5.12 -25.55
C PHE A 326 -12.34 -6.04 -26.63
N ASP A 327 -11.19 -5.70 -27.19
CA ASP A 327 -10.54 -6.49 -28.26
C ASP A 327 -9.50 -7.49 -27.76
N THR A 328 -9.32 -7.59 -26.44
CA THR A 328 -8.36 -8.53 -25.84
C THR A 328 -8.87 -9.95 -25.85
N GLU A 329 -7.97 -10.93 -25.88
CA GLU A 329 -8.33 -12.36 -25.83
C GLU A 329 -9.16 -12.68 -24.59
N GLY A 330 -8.75 -12.18 -23.41
CA GLY A 330 -9.49 -12.44 -22.16
C GLY A 330 -10.93 -11.89 -22.18
N PHE A 331 -11.18 -10.74 -22.85
CA PHE A 331 -12.55 -10.22 -22.96
C PHE A 331 -13.37 -11.04 -23.97
N LYS A 332 -12.77 -11.50 -25.08
CA LYS A 332 -13.42 -12.40 -26.05
C LYS A 332 -13.79 -13.73 -25.42
N GLU A 333 -12.90 -14.34 -24.64
CA GLU A 333 -13.22 -15.54 -23.86
C GLU A 333 -14.36 -15.29 -22.87
N TYR A 334 -14.44 -14.11 -22.29
CA TYR A 334 -15.55 -13.73 -21.42
C TYR A 334 -16.87 -13.63 -22.20
N GLN A 335 -16.87 -13.00 -23.39
CA GLN A 335 -18.03 -12.96 -24.28
C GLN A 335 -18.51 -14.37 -24.69
N GLU A 336 -17.57 -15.25 -25.04
CA GLU A 336 -17.87 -16.65 -25.38
C GLU A 336 -18.52 -17.42 -24.20
N LYS A 337 -18.04 -17.19 -22.96
CA LYS A 337 -18.63 -17.77 -21.74
C LYS A 337 -20.04 -17.28 -21.44
N LEU A 338 -20.33 -16.00 -21.71
CA LEU A 338 -21.68 -15.45 -21.58
C LEU A 338 -22.64 -16.00 -22.62
N ALA A 339 -22.17 -16.37 -23.80
CA ALA A 339 -22.93 -16.94 -24.91
C ALA A 339 -24.21 -16.16 -25.24
N SER A 340 -24.15 -14.80 -25.19
CA SER A 340 -25.28 -13.90 -25.42
C SER A 340 -25.05 -13.04 -26.67
N ASP A 341 -25.86 -13.26 -27.71
CA ASP A 341 -25.77 -12.48 -28.94
C ASP A 341 -26.09 -11.00 -28.68
N LYS A 342 -27.07 -10.72 -27.82
CA LYS A 342 -27.44 -9.36 -27.41
C LYS A 342 -26.28 -8.64 -26.71
N PHE A 343 -25.57 -9.32 -25.82
CA PHE A 343 -24.37 -8.79 -25.20
C PHE A 343 -23.31 -8.45 -26.24
N ASN A 344 -23.06 -9.36 -27.17
CA ASN A 344 -22.09 -9.16 -28.24
C ASN A 344 -22.47 -7.97 -29.14
N ALA A 345 -23.74 -7.84 -29.53
CA ALA A 345 -24.23 -6.72 -30.30
C ALA A 345 -24.08 -5.39 -29.55
N LEU A 346 -24.40 -5.36 -28.25
CA LEU A 346 -24.20 -4.18 -27.41
C LEU A 346 -22.73 -3.78 -27.33
N ILE A 347 -21.81 -4.74 -27.15
CA ILE A 347 -20.37 -4.46 -27.09
C ILE A 347 -19.85 -3.88 -28.41
N GLU A 348 -20.27 -4.40 -29.57
CA GLU A 348 -19.90 -3.81 -30.85
C GLU A 348 -20.43 -2.37 -30.99
N CYS A 349 -21.67 -2.11 -30.57
CA CYS A 349 -22.24 -0.76 -30.53
C CYS A 349 -21.44 0.18 -29.59
N ILE A 350 -20.97 -0.29 -28.44
CA ILE A 350 -20.12 0.47 -27.51
C ILE A 350 -18.72 0.75 -28.11
N LYS A 351 -18.17 -0.18 -28.89
CA LYS A 351 -16.89 0.05 -29.60
C LYS A 351 -17.03 1.14 -30.67
N GLU A 352 -18.14 1.16 -31.40
CA GLU A 352 -18.43 2.23 -32.36
C GLU A 352 -18.62 3.57 -31.65
N LEU A 353 -19.36 3.60 -30.53
CA LEU A 353 -19.51 4.78 -29.70
C LEU A 353 -18.17 5.31 -29.18
N ASN A 354 -17.27 4.42 -28.74
CA ASN A 354 -15.93 4.77 -28.30
C ASN A 354 -15.08 5.37 -29.43
N ASN A 355 -15.25 4.95 -30.66
CA ASN A 355 -14.58 5.59 -31.81
C ASN A 355 -15.07 7.04 -31.99
N GLU A 356 -16.39 7.29 -31.89
CA GLU A 356 -16.92 8.65 -31.98
C GLU A 356 -16.43 9.52 -30.82
N ILE A 357 -16.43 8.99 -29.58
CA ILE A 357 -15.91 9.70 -28.40
C ILE A 357 -14.43 10.03 -28.58
N ALA A 358 -13.63 9.08 -29.09
CA ALA A 358 -12.20 9.27 -29.28
C ALA A 358 -11.88 10.34 -30.34
N ASP A 359 -12.71 10.44 -31.36
CA ASP A 359 -12.55 11.40 -32.49
C ASP A 359 -13.18 12.78 -32.15
N ASP A 360 -13.98 12.88 -31.07
CA ASP A 360 -14.58 14.14 -30.67
C ASP A 360 -13.51 15.09 -30.08
N PRO A 361 -13.32 16.31 -30.65
CA PRO A 361 -12.28 17.25 -30.21
C PRO A 361 -12.45 17.71 -28.76
N SER A 362 -13.68 17.63 -28.22
CA SER A 362 -13.98 18.06 -26.86
C SER A 362 -13.78 16.94 -25.83
N LEU A 363 -13.76 15.68 -26.23
CA LEU A 363 -13.66 14.50 -25.36
C LEU A 363 -12.31 13.79 -25.52
N GLY A 364 -12.13 13.06 -26.63
CA GLY A 364 -10.94 12.25 -26.89
C GLY A 364 -10.92 10.93 -26.14
N LYS A 365 -9.83 10.16 -26.29
CA LYS A 365 -9.66 8.81 -25.72
C LYS A 365 -9.84 8.71 -24.21
N GLY A 366 -9.65 9.80 -23.49
CA GLY A 366 -9.78 9.85 -22.05
C GLY A 366 -11.22 9.69 -21.52
N PHE A 367 -12.21 9.77 -22.43
CA PHE A 367 -13.64 9.68 -22.14
C PHE A 367 -14.27 8.39 -22.68
N CYS A 368 -13.51 7.50 -23.33
CA CYS A 368 -14.04 6.23 -23.82
C CYS A 368 -14.67 5.41 -22.70
N ILE A 369 -15.76 4.72 -23.01
CA ILE A 369 -16.44 3.83 -22.07
C ILE A 369 -15.58 2.59 -21.82
N GLY A 370 -15.27 2.35 -20.55
CA GLY A 370 -14.48 1.20 -20.14
C GLY A 370 -15.27 -0.10 -20.12
N HIS A 371 -14.55 -1.21 -20.25
CA HIS A 371 -15.16 -2.55 -20.25
C HIS A 371 -15.73 -3.00 -18.90
N SER A 372 -15.36 -2.37 -17.78
CA SER A 372 -15.81 -2.81 -16.46
C SER A 372 -17.31 -2.62 -16.20
N TYR A 373 -17.98 -1.77 -16.95
CA TYR A 373 -19.43 -1.65 -16.91
C TYR A 373 -20.15 -2.93 -17.35
N PHE A 374 -19.48 -3.75 -18.12
CA PHE A 374 -20.01 -4.97 -18.72
C PHE A 374 -19.40 -6.25 -18.13
N CYS A 375 -18.63 -6.14 -17.06
CA CYS A 375 -17.92 -7.27 -16.46
C CYS A 375 -18.63 -7.82 -15.23
N GLY A 376 -18.31 -9.08 -14.89
CA GLY A 376 -18.82 -9.72 -13.68
C GLY A 376 -20.17 -10.39 -13.84
N LEU A 377 -20.73 -10.41 -15.05
CA LEU A 377 -21.99 -11.08 -15.35
C LEU A 377 -21.77 -12.60 -15.50
N GLN A 378 -22.76 -13.37 -15.10
CA GLN A 378 -22.86 -14.79 -15.39
C GLN A 378 -23.81 -15.02 -16.59
N ALA A 379 -23.70 -16.17 -17.26
CA ALA A 379 -24.52 -16.45 -18.45
C ALA A 379 -26.03 -16.42 -18.18
N ASP A 380 -26.46 -16.87 -17.01
CA ASP A 380 -27.86 -16.86 -16.57
C ASP A 380 -28.34 -15.48 -16.11
N GLU A 381 -27.43 -14.59 -15.75
CA GLU A 381 -27.71 -13.19 -15.35
C GLU A 381 -27.74 -12.24 -16.56
N CYS A 382 -27.15 -12.62 -17.69
CA CYS A 382 -27.00 -11.78 -18.89
C CYS A 382 -28.34 -11.65 -19.65
N THR A 383 -29.36 -11.11 -18.98
CA THR A 383 -30.70 -10.91 -19.53
C THR A 383 -30.82 -9.57 -20.27
N GLN A 384 -31.81 -9.45 -21.16
CA GLN A 384 -32.10 -8.20 -21.84
C GLN A 384 -32.37 -7.06 -20.84
N GLU A 385 -33.16 -7.32 -19.81
CA GLU A 385 -33.51 -6.35 -18.78
C GLU A 385 -32.27 -5.80 -18.05
N LEU A 386 -31.29 -6.69 -17.74
CA LEU A 386 -30.02 -6.27 -17.13
C LEU A 386 -29.20 -5.38 -18.08
N LEU A 387 -29.10 -5.77 -19.36
CA LEU A 387 -28.34 -5.02 -20.35
C LEU A 387 -29.00 -3.64 -20.64
N GLU A 388 -30.32 -3.59 -20.72
CA GLU A 388 -31.07 -2.33 -20.78
C GLU A 388 -30.82 -1.44 -19.57
N GLY A 389 -30.75 -2.04 -18.37
CA GLY A 389 -30.42 -1.33 -17.14
C GLY A 389 -29.01 -0.72 -17.16
N ILE A 390 -28.01 -1.43 -17.67
CA ILE A 390 -26.63 -0.89 -17.85
C ILE A 390 -26.69 0.31 -18.81
N VAL A 391 -27.41 0.19 -19.92
CA VAL A 391 -27.55 1.29 -20.88
C VAL A 391 -28.24 2.49 -20.24
N GLU A 392 -29.38 2.29 -19.55
CA GLU A 392 -30.24 3.34 -19.01
C GLU A 392 -29.59 4.06 -17.82
N TYR A 393 -28.99 3.30 -16.90
CA TYR A 393 -28.55 3.88 -15.63
C TYR A 393 -27.04 4.18 -15.56
N ASP A 394 -26.21 3.56 -16.42
CA ASP A 394 -24.76 3.78 -16.39
C ASP A 394 -24.28 4.54 -17.64
N ILE A 395 -24.70 4.12 -18.86
CA ILE A 395 -24.14 4.66 -20.09
C ILE A 395 -24.79 5.97 -20.51
N LEU A 396 -26.13 6.02 -20.61
CA LEU A 396 -26.84 7.23 -21.06
C LEU A 396 -26.66 8.45 -20.15
N PRO A 397 -26.66 8.33 -18.81
CA PRO A 397 -26.32 9.46 -17.94
C PRO A 397 -24.92 10.02 -18.22
N MET A 398 -23.94 9.14 -18.41
CA MET A 398 -22.57 9.53 -18.72
C MET A 398 -22.46 10.25 -20.09
N LEU A 399 -23.15 9.75 -21.12
CA LEU A 399 -23.22 10.43 -22.42
C LEU A 399 -23.88 11.79 -22.32
N SER A 400 -24.90 11.92 -21.47
CA SER A 400 -25.58 13.18 -21.21
C SER A 400 -24.69 14.23 -20.55
N GLU A 401 -23.74 13.79 -19.70
CA GLU A 401 -22.70 14.67 -19.16
C GLU A 401 -21.64 15.03 -20.21
N TYR A 402 -21.25 14.09 -21.07
CA TYR A 402 -20.25 14.32 -22.10
C TYR A 402 -20.72 15.32 -23.16
N TRP A 403 -21.96 15.20 -23.60
CA TRP A 403 -22.57 16.02 -24.64
C TRP A 403 -23.77 16.84 -24.12
N PHE A 404 -23.62 17.44 -22.92
CA PHE A 404 -24.68 18.18 -22.24
C PHE A 404 -25.29 19.31 -23.09
N ASP A 405 -24.52 19.89 -24.01
CA ASP A 405 -24.98 20.93 -24.94
C ASP A 405 -25.67 20.37 -26.20
N ASN A 406 -25.56 19.06 -26.46
CA ASN A 406 -25.99 18.42 -27.72
C ASN A 406 -26.81 17.13 -27.50
N LEU A 407 -27.68 17.11 -26.52
CA LEU A 407 -28.46 15.93 -26.14
C LEU A 407 -29.28 15.34 -27.28
N THR A 408 -29.98 16.21 -28.09
CA THR A 408 -30.84 15.76 -29.18
C THR A 408 -30.03 15.25 -30.39
N GLU A 409 -28.87 15.85 -30.68
CA GLU A 409 -28.13 15.54 -31.89
C GLU A 409 -27.10 14.41 -31.67
N LYS A 410 -26.65 14.25 -30.43
CA LYS A 410 -25.61 13.26 -30.06
C LYS A 410 -26.16 12.13 -29.20
N VAL A 411 -26.83 12.42 -28.08
CA VAL A 411 -27.26 11.40 -27.13
C VAL A 411 -28.46 10.61 -27.61
N ALA A 412 -29.47 11.26 -28.18
CA ALA A 412 -30.69 10.58 -28.61
C ALA A 412 -30.42 9.50 -29.71
N PRO A 413 -29.63 9.77 -30.77
CA PRO A 413 -29.31 8.74 -31.76
C PRO A 413 -28.55 7.55 -31.17
N TRP A 414 -27.63 7.80 -30.22
CA TRP A 414 -26.92 6.73 -29.53
C TRP A 414 -27.83 5.92 -28.61
N SER A 415 -28.78 6.58 -27.95
CA SER A 415 -29.80 5.88 -27.16
C SER A 415 -30.61 4.92 -28.03
N GLU A 416 -31.11 5.37 -29.18
CA GLU A 416 -31.87 4.52 -30.10
C GLU A 416 -31.02 3.35 -30.60
N LYS A 417 -29.72 3.58 -30.93
CA LYS A 417 -28.81 2.55 -31.45
C LYS A 417 -28.46 1.50 -30.38
N LEU A 418 -28.22 1.93 -29.14
CA LEU A 418 -27.91 1.03 -28.03
C LEU A 418 -29.10 0.12 -27.67
N TYR A 419 -30.32 0.68 -27.63
CA TYR A 419 -31.53 -0.14 -27.42
C TYR A 419 -31.85 -1.01 -28.65
N GLY A 420 -31.57 -0.52 -29.89
CA GLY A 420 -31.70 -1.31 -31.11
C GLY A 420 -30.85 -2.56 -31.08
N ALA A 421 -29.59 -2.46 -30.63
CA ALA A 421 -28.69 -3.60 -30.49
C ALA A 421 -29.16 -4.66 -29.48
N LEU A 422 -30.08 -4.32 -28.58
CA LEU A 422 -30.69 -5.26 -27.62
C LEU A 422 -31.99 -5.88 -28.10
N ASN A 423 -32.63 -5.30 -29.14
CA ASN A 423 -33.92 -5.76 -29.66
C ASN A 423 -33.82 -6.66 -30.90
N ASP A 424 -32.65 -6.63 -31.57
CA ASP A 424 -32.32 -7.53 -32.66
C ASP A 424 -31.72 -8.84 -32.13
#